data_2056ac2a2d58ff3cc5420cb4edccd598
#
_entry.id   2056ac2a2d58ff3cc5420cb4edccd598
#
_cell.length_a   1.000
_cell.length_b   1.000
_cell.length_c   1.000
_cell.angle_alpha   90.00
_cell.angle_beta   90.00
_cell.angle_gamma   90.00
#
_symmetry.space_group_name_H-M   'P 1'
#
loop_
_entity.id
_entity.type
_entity.pdbx_description
1 polymer ?
#
loop_
_entity_poly.entity_id
_entity_poly.type
_entity_poly.pdbx_seq_one_letter_code
_entity_poly.pdbx_strand_id
1 'polypeptide(L)'
;MINIEDLKAIVKQSKAEEKIVFLSDAFNDTPDWKLFYNIFKLALGKNAADLSAPSTLTIDNSENYTDGFDSIVSTLANVHPGQKIAVLSIIHFMNSHDNSVPEAAEAFYKDFIEANPNKLPPGFDYSLFQPTIHSDPVDGFYVQCEGQTIWRAFYKDKTEAYLVNPGDLLYIPKGIDHSVESMNVRAAISVSFFDKE
;
A
#
# COMPACT_ATOMS: atom_id res chain seq x y z
N MET A 1 -8.02 -17.43 3.62
CA MET A 1 -8.50 -16.27 2.83
C MET A 1 -9.75 -15.73 3.50
N ILE A 2 -9.79 -14.44 3.78
CA ILE A 2 -10.94 -13.78 4.40
C ILE A 2 -12.17 -13.85 3.48
N ASN A 3 -13.36 -14.00 4.04
CA ASN A 3 -14.60 -14.00 3.27
C ASN A 3 -15.25 -12.60 3.25
N ILE A 4 -16.17 -12.39 2.31
CA ILE A 4 -16.80 -11.10 2.06
C ILE A 4 -17.66 -10.62 3.24
N GLU A 5 -18.30 -11.51 3.97
CA GLU A 5 -19.17 -11.13 5.10
C GLU A 5 -18.33 -10.67 6.30
N ASP A 6 -17.17 -11.29 6.53
CA ASP A 6 -16.22 -10.83 7.54
C ASP A 6 -15.68 -9.44 7.17
N LEU A 7 -15.34 -9.19 5.89
CA LEU A 7 -14.93 -7.86 5.44
C LEU A 7 -16.01 -6.80 5.65
N LYS A 8 -17.26 -7.09 5.32
CA LYS A 8 -18.38 -6.17 5.57
C LYS A 8 -18.60 -5.88 7.05
N ALA A 9 -18.43 -6.91 7.90
CA ALA A 9 -18.53 -6.75 9.35
C ALA A 9 -17.44 -5.81 9.88
N ILE A 10 -16.19 -5.98 9.41
CA ILE A 10 -15.04 -5.14 9.75
C ILE A 10 -15.27 -3.69 9.33
N VAL A 11 -15.71 -3.45 8.11
CA VAL A 11 -16.02 -2.10 7.62
C VAL A 11 -17.08 -1.45 8.47
N LYS A 12 -18.16 -2.18 8.82
CA LYS A 12 -19.22 -1.69 9.69
C LYS A 12 -18.70 -1.34 11.09
N GLN A 13 -17.90 -2.21 11.68
CA GLN A 13 -17.26 -1.97 12.97
C GLN A 13 -16.35 -0.74 12.93
N SER A 14 -15.43 -0.69 11.97
CA SER A 14 -14.49 0.40 11.79
C SER A 14 -15.18 1.77 11.69
N LYS A 15 -16.25 1.85 10.88
CA LYS A 15 -17.04 3.07 10.73
C LYS A 15 -17.79 3.47 12.01
N ALA A 16 -18.31 2.50 12.75
CA ALA A 16 -19.00 2.77 14.00
C ALA A 16 -18.07 3.23 15.14
N GLU A 17 -16.84 2.73 15.13
CA GLU A 17 -15.81 3.06 16.13
C GLU A 17 -14.87 4.19 15.70
N GLU A 18 -14.95 4.65 14.45
CA GLU A 18 -14.04 5.62 13.82
C GLU A 18 -12.56 5.22 14.01
N LYS A 19 -12.25 3.95 13.67
CA LYS A 19 -10.92 3.37 13.86
C LYS A 19 -10.47 2.56 12.66
N ILE A 20 -9.13 2.50 12.48
CA ILE A 20 -8.49 1.51 11.63
C ILE A 20 -8.76 0.12 12.20
N VAL A 21 -9.09 -0.83 11.34
CA VAL A 21 -9.16 -2.26 11.71
C VAL A 21 -8.02 -3.00 11.02
N PHE A 22 -7.26 -3.72 11.81
CA PHE A 22 -6.13 -4.55 11.38
C PHE A 22 -6.53 -6.03 11.45
N LEU A 23 -6.15 -6.77 10.41
CA LEU A 23 -6.34 -8.21 10.31
C LEU A 23 -5.04 -8.86 9.87
N SER A 24 -4.51 -9.74 10.71
CA SER A 24 -3.37 -10.56 10.34
C SER A 24 -3.80 -11.73 9.42
N ASP A 25 -2.91 -12.12 8.52
CA ASP A 25 -3.06 -13.30 7.64
C ASP A 25 -4.40 -13.34 6.86
N ALA A 26 -4.88 -12.17 6.43
CA ALA A 26 -6.14 -12.06 5.67
C ALA A 26 -6.04 -12.74 4.29
N PHE A 27 -4.85 -12.71 3.69
CA PHE A 27 -4.54 -13.31 2.39
C PHE A 27 -3.35 -14.25 2.51
N ASN A 28 -3.51 -15.50 2.05
CA ASN A 28 -2.43 -16.49 2.05
C ASN A 28 -1.47 -16.32 0.86
N ASP A 29 -2.00 -15.81 -0.26
CA ASP A 29 -1.24 -15.56 -1.49
C ASP A 29 -1.31 -14.07 -1.81
N THR A 30 -0.16 -13.42 -1.79
CA THR A 30 0.00 -12.02 -2.18
C THR A 30 0.91 -11.91 -3.41
N PRO A 31 0.75 -10.87 -4.22
CA PRO A 31 1.69 -10.57 -5.30
C PRO A 31 3.13 -10.48 -4.82
N ASP A 32 4.02 -11.08 -5.59
CA ASP A 32 5.46 -11.08 -5.34
C ASP A 32 6.17 -9.92 -6.05
N TRP A 33 7.46 -9.74 -5.77
CA TRP A 33 8.32 -8.75 -6.41
C TRP A 33 8.33 -8.83 -7.92
N LYS A 34 8.20 -10.03 -8.50
CA LYS A 34 8.19 -10.23 -9.96
C LYS A 34 6.95 -9.61 -10.60
N LEU A 35 5.78 -9.74 -9.94
CA LEU A 35 4.56 -9.13 -10.43
C LEU A 35 4.63 -7.61 -10.35
N PHE A 36 5.06 -7.04 -9.21
CA PHE A 36 5.24 -5.60 -9.07
C PHE A 36 6.23 -5.03 -10.10
N TYR A 37 7.30 -5.74 -10.40
CA TYR A 37 8.26 -5.33 -11.42
C TYR A 37 7.65 -5.32 -12.83
N ASN A 38 6.85 -6.32 -13.18
CA ASN A 38 6.16 -6.35 -14.47
C ASN A 38 5.17 -5.18 -14.61
N ILE A 39 4.42 -4.88 -13.55
CA ILE A 39 3.50 -3.74 -13.50
C ILE A 39 4.26 -2.42 -13.67
N PHE A 40 5.39 -2.26 -12.99
CA PHE A 40 6.25 -1.09 -13.14
C PHE A 40 6.71 -0.89 -14.58
N LYS A 41 7.19 -1.93 -15.25
CA LYS A 41 7.61 -1.84 -16.66
C LYS A 41 6.48 -1.41 -17.59
N LEU A 42 5.28 -1.93 -17.37
CA LEU A 42 4.09 -1.54 -18.13
C LEU A 42 3.70 -0.08 -17.84
N ALA A 43 3.77 0.35 -16.59
CA ALA A 43 3.44 1.70 -16.17
C ALA A 43 4.43 2.73 -16.72
N LEU A 44 5.73 2.43 -16.73
CA LEU A 44 6.75 3.29 -17.36
C LEU A 44 6.46 3.52 -18.84
N GLY A 45 6.08 2.48 -19.57
CA GLY A 45 5.73 2.58 -20.99
C GLY A 45 4.48 3.44 -21.27
N LYS A 46 3.62 3.61 -20.25
CA LYS A 46 2.37 4.40 -20.33
C LYS A 46 2.46 5.75 -19.62
N ASN A 47 3.60 6.11 -19.03
CA ASN A 47 3.76 7.27 -18.12
C ASN A 47 2.76 7.26 -16.95
N ALA A 48 2.36 6.08 -16.48
CA ALA A 48 1.38 5.91 -15.42
C ALA A 48 2.01 5.73 -14.03
N ALA A 49 3.34 5.78 -13.93
CA ALA A 49 4.06 5.70 -12.67
C ALA A 49 4.30 7.10 -12.10
N ASP A 50 3.83 7.34 -10.87
CA ASP A 50 4.16 8.56 -10.15
C ASP A 50 5.46 8.36 -9.35
N LEU A 51 6.49 9.07 -9.77
CA LEU A 51 7.83 9.08 -9.19
C LEU A 51 8.07 10.37 -8.38
N SER A 52 7.03 11.08 -7.98
CA SER A 52 7.13 12.40 -7.32
C SER A 52 7.75 12.32 -5.93
N ALA A 53 7.50 11.24 -5.19
CA ALA A 53 8.09 11.02 -3.88
C ALA A 53 9.51 10.43 -3.97
N PRO A 54 10.45 10.89 -3.15
CA PRO A 54 11.87 10.48 -3.26
C PRO A 54 12.11 8.98 -3.10
N SER A 55 11.26 8.29 -2.37
CA SER A 55 11.44 6.88 -1.98
C SER A 55 10.23 6.01 -2.30
N THR A 56 9.14 6.60 -2.77
CA THR A 56 7.88 5.89 -3.00
C THR A 56 7.51 5.97 -4.47
N LEU A 57 7.27 4.81 -5.07
CA LEU A 57 6.70 4.65 -6.38
C LEU A 57 5.23 4.28 -6.20
N THR A 58 4.34 5.08 -6.77
CA THR A 58 2.91 4.78 -6.84
C THR A 58 2.52 4.54 -8.28
N ILE A 59 1.84 3.43 -8.54
CA ILE A 59 1.35 3.06 -9.87
C ILE A 59 -0.16 2.93 -9.79
N ASP A 60 -0.87 3.68 -10.64
CA ASP A 60 -2.32 3.55 -10.78
C ASP A 60 -2.65 2.33 -11.64
N ASN A 61 -3.25 1.32 -11.02
CA ASN A 61 -3.68 0.08 -11.66
C ASN A 61 -5.20 0.00 -11.83
N SER A 62 -5.93 1.10 -11.65
CA SER A 62 -7.41 1.11 -11.65
C SER A 62 -8.00 0.56 -12.96
N GLU A 63 -7.30 0.69 -14.07
CA GLU A 63 -7.71 0.15 -15.38
C GLU A 63 -7.22 -1.28 -15.66
N ASN A 64 -6.17 -1.75 -14.97
CA ASN A 64 -5.46 -2.99 -15.31
C ASN A 64 -5.20 -3.91 -14.09
N TYR A 65 -5.96 -3.77 -13.00
CA TYR A 65 -5.72 -4.60 -11.80
C TYR A 65 -5.97 -6.10 -12.04
N THR A 66 -6.74 -6.46 -13.07
CA THR A 66 -7.00 -7.85 -13.45
C THR A 66 -5.74 -8.59 -13.91
N ASP A 67 -4.67 -7.88 -14.26
CA ASP A 67 -3.41 -8.45 -14.72
C ASP A 67 -2.53 -8.98 -13.58
N GLY A 68 -3.10 -9.31 -12.42
CA GLY A 68 -2.37 -9.95 -11.33
C GLY A 68 -2.89 -9.68 -9.91
N PHE A 69 -3.82 -8.72 -9.75
CA PHE A 69 -4.42 -8.39 -8.45
C PHE A 69 -5.89 -8.77 -8.35
N ASP A 70 -6.46 -9.40 -9.39
CA ASP A 70 -7.89 -9.63 -9.53
C ASP A 70 -8.51 -10.37 -8.34
N SER A 71 -7.83 -11.36 -7.77
CA SER A 71 -8.34 -12.13 -6.62
C SER A 71 -8.47 -11.27 -5.35
N ILE A 72 -7.49 -10.41 -5.08
CA ILE A 72 -7.50 -9.51 -3.92
C ILE A 72 -8.49 -8.37 -4.18
N VAL A 73 -8.32 -7.66 -5.30
CA VAL A 73 -9.11 -6.47 -5.60
C VAL A 73 -10.59 -6.81 -5.78
N SER A 74 -10.94 -7.90 -6.46
CA SER A 74 -12.34 -8.30 -6.60
C SER A 74 -12.98 -8.68 -5.26
N THR A 75 -12.22 -9.32 -4.36
CA THR A 75 -12.68 -9.61 -3.00
C THR A 75 -12.97 -8.32 -2.23
N LEU A 76 -12.04 -7.35 -2.26
CA LEU A 76 -12.19 -6.08 -1.56
C LEU A 76 -13.28 -5.19 -2.20
N ALA A 77 -13.35 -5.11 -3.53
CA ALA A 77 -14.34 -4.31 -4.25
C ALA A 77 -15.78 -4.77 -3.97
N ASN A 78 -16.00 -6.06 -3.72
CA ASN A 78 -17.32 -6.61 -3.40
C ASN A 78 -17.86 -6.18 -2.02
N VAL A 79 -17.05 -5.51 -1.19
CA VAL A 79 -17.53 -4.89 0.07
C VAL A 79 -18.48 -3.73 -0.22
N HIS A 80 -18.17 -2.96 -1.28
CA HIS A 80 -18.98 -1.83 -1.74
C HIS A 80 -19.36 -1.98 -3.22
N PRO A 81 -20.26 -2.92 -3.56
CA PRO A 81 -20.57 -3.25 -4.94
C PRO A 81 -21.09 -2.03 -5.70
N GLY A 82 -20.47 -1.76 -6.85
CA GLY A 82 -20.84 -0.66 -7.73
C GLY A 82 -20.32 0.72 -7.31
N GLN A 83 -19.47 0.83 -6.30
CA GLN A 83 -18.66 2.03 -6.09
C GLN A 83 -17.51 2.08 -7.10
N LYS A 84 -17.08 3.29 -7.46
CA LYS A 84 -15.83 3.49 -8.19
C LYS A 84 -14.67 3.21 -7.24
N ILE A 85 -13.69 2.46 -7.72
CA ILE A 85 -12.46 2.17 -6.95
C ILE A 85 -11.24 2.77 -7.65
N ALA A 86 -10.23 3.12 -6.86
CA ALA A 86 -8.86 3.25 -7.34
C ALA A 86 -8.02 2.12 -6.76
N VAL A 87 -7.16 1.55 -7.58
CA VAL A 87 -6.24 0.47 -7.20
C VAL A 87 -4.82 0.97 -7.41
N LEU A 88 -4.07 1.09 -6.34
CA LEU A 88 -2.69 1.59 -6.38
C LEU A 88 -1.72 0.51 -5.95
N SER A 89 -0.64 0.32 -6.70
CA SER A 89 0.57 -0.34 -6.22
C SER A 89 1.46 0.69 -5.55
N ILE A 90 1.87 0.43 -4.33
CA ILE A 90 2.74 1.30 -3.55
C ILE A 90 4.03 0.53 -3.26
N ILE A 91 5.14 0.97 -3.85
CA ILE A 91 6.45 0.37 -3.68
C ILE A 91 7.37 1.37 -2.99
N HIS A 92 8.09 0.90 -1.99
CA HIS A 92 9.02 1.72 -1.23
C HIS A 92 10.35 0.99 -1.14
N PHE A 93 11.38 1.50 -1.83
CA PHE A 93 12.69 0.87 -1.90
C PHE A 93 13.64 1.27 -0.76
N MET A 94 13.20 2.14 0.13
CA MET A 94 14.05 2.72 1.14
C MET A 94 13.31 2.77 2.47
N ASN A 95 14.05 2.65 3.55
CA ASN A 95 13.47 2.59 4.88
C ASN A 95 14.45 3.16 5.92
N SER A 96 13.97 3.37 7.12
CA SER A 96 14.75 3.90 8.24
C SER A 96 15.52 2.83 9.03
N HIS A 97 15.31 1.55 8.74
CA HIS A 97 15.78 0.44 9.58
C HIS A 97 16.73 -0.52 8.86
N ASP A 98 16.48 -0.81 7.59
CA ASP A 98 17.26 -1.76 6.80
C ASP A 98 17.33 -1.28 5.33
N ASN A 99 18.54 -1.01 4.85
CA ASN A 99 18.80 -0.55 3.48
C ASN A 99 19.10 -1.71 2.53
N SER A 100 19.01 -2.96 2.97
CA SER A 100 19.16 -4.10 2.09
C SER A 100 17.99 -4.21 1.10
N VAL A 101 18.29 -4.53 -0.15
CA VAL A 101 17.31 -4.83 -1.17
C VAL A 101 17.24 -6.35 -1.29
N PRO A 102 16.06 -6.97 -1.14
CA PRO A 102 15.92 -8.41 -1.35
C PRO A 102 16.37 -8.82 -2.75
N GLU A 103 17.04 -9.96 -2.88
CA GLU A 103 17.52 -10.50 -4.18
C GLU A 103 16.41 -10.48 -5.25
N ALA A 104 15.19 -10.87 -4.85
CA ALA A 104 14.02 -10.88 -5.75
C ALA A 104 13.62 -9.48 -6.26
N ALA A 105 14.03 -8.40 -5.58
CA ALA A 105 13.73 -7.02 -5.95
C ALA A 105 14.92 -6.29 -6.61
N GLU A 106 16.12 -6.90 -6.68
CA GLU A 106 17.35 -6.22 -7.15
C GLU A 106 17.21 -5.64 -8.56
N ALA A 107 16.68 -6.43 -9.50
CA ALA A 107 16.50 -5.97 -10.89
C ALA A 107 15.50 -4.81 -10.97
N PHE A 108 14.42 -4.87 -10.19
CA PHE A 108 13.44 -3.81 -10.06
C PHE A 108 14.05 -2.53 -9.49
N TYR A 109 14.82 -2.66 -8.40
CA TYR A 109 15.50 -1.53 -7.77
C TYR A 109 16.49 -0.84 -8.74
N LYS A 110 17.27 -1.61 -9.48
CA LYS A 110 18.20 -1.08 -10.49
C LYS A 110 17.47 -0.25 -11.54
N ASP A 111 16.42 -0.80 -12.16
CA ASP A 111 15.65 -0.10 -13.19
C ASP A 111 14.94 1.15 -12.60
N PHE A 112 14.48 1.08 -11.33
CA PHE A 112 13.90 2.22 -10.62
C PHE A 112 14.90 3.37 -10.45
N ILE A 113 16.14 3.07 -10.04
CA ILE A 113 17.22 4.07 -9.91
C ILE A 113 17.57 4.66 -11.28
N GLU A 114 17.71 3.85 -12.33
CA GLU A 114 17.99 4.32 -13.68
C GLU A 114 16.88 5.25 -14.22
N ALA A 115 15.63 4.95 -13.93
CA ALA A 115 14.48 5.78 -14.30
C ALA A 115 14.40 7.09 -13.51
N ASN A 116 15.09 7.18 -12.34
CA ASN A 116 15.02 8.31 -11.43
C ASN A 116 16.39 8.84 -11.01
N PRO A 117 17.29 9.19 -11.94
CA PRO A 117 18.67 9.54 -11.60
C PRO A 117 18.83 10.76 -10.69
N ASN A 118 17.80 11.61 -10.61
CA ASN A 118 17.82 12.86 -9.85
C ASN A 118 17.04 12.83 -8.53
N LYS A 119 16.35 11.72 -8.23
CA LYS A 119 15.45 11.66 -7.05
C LYS A 119 16.08 11.02 -5.82
N LEU A 120 17.16 10.30 -6.01
CA LEU A 120 17.90 9.62 -4.95
C LEU A 120 19.35 10.06 -5.00
N PRO A 121 19.70 11.23 -4.43
CA PRO A 121 21.08 11.70 -4.43
C PRO A 121 21.97 10.70 -3.70
N PRO A 122 23.17 10.41 -4.22
CA PRO A 122 24.15 9.60 -3.53
C PRO A 122 24.40 10.16 -2.12
N GLY A 123 24.33 9.28 -1.12
CA GLY A 123 24.54 9.66 0.29
C GLY A 123 23.33 10.26 0.99
N PHE A 124 22.13 10.12 0.43
CA PHE A 124 20.92 10.49 1.15
C PHE A 124 20.78 9.65 2.42
N ASP A 125 20.65 10.33 3.56
CA ASP A 125 20.49 9.67 4.86
C ASP A 125 19.00 9.42 5.13
N TYR A 126 18.57 8.19 4.94
CA TYR A 126 17.16 7.76 5.13
C TYR A 126 16.74 7.73 6.60
N SER A 127 17.68 7.71 7.53
CA SER A 127 17.38 7.78 8.96
C SER A 127 16.70 9.10 9.35
N LEU A 128 16.81 10.11 8.50
CA LEU A 128 16.19 11.43 8.67
C LEU A 128 14.76 11.48 8.08
N PHE A 129 14.32 10.44 7.38
CA PHE A 129 12.96 10.43 6.81
C PHE A 129 11.94 10.17 7.91
N GLN A 130 11.16 11.20 8.21
CA GLN A 130 10.03 11.09 9.16
C GLN A 130 8.74 10.79 8.38
N PRO A 131 8.01 9.73 8.74
CA PRO A 131 6.71 9.47 8.13
C PRO A 131 5.77 10.65 8.33
N THR A 132 5.16 11.13 7.23
CA THR A 132 4.20 12.24 7.29
C THR A 132 2.88 11.74 7.87
N ILE A 133 2.33 12.48 8.85
CA ILE A 133 0.97 12.25 9.35
C ILE A 133 0.00 12.88 8.35
N HIS A 134 -0.95 12.10 7.88
CA HIS A 134 -1.99 12.53 6.95
C HIS A 134 -3.28 11.75 7.19
N SER A 135 -4.36 12.19 6.56
CA SER A 135 -5.62 11.46 6.50
C SER A 135 -6.12 11.39 5.06
N ASP A 136 -6.75 10.29 4.71
CA ASP A 136 -7.32 10.10 3.38
C ASP A 136 -8.75 10.65 3.30
N PRO A 137 -9.14 11.25 2.16
CA PRO A 137 -10.49 11.77 1.96
C PRO A 137 -11.52 10.68 1.65
N VAL A 138 -11.08 9.44 1.49
CA VAL A 138 -11.89 8.27 1.10
C VAL A 138 -11.60 7.08 2.02
N ASP A 139 -12.53 6.15 2.09
CA ASP A 139 -12.30 4.86 2.74
C ASP A 139 -11.36 4.00 1.88
N GLY A 140 -10.54 3.16 2.49
CA GLY A 140 -9.64 2.28 1.75
C GLY A 140 -9.25 1.01 2.48
N PHE A 141 -8.84 0.03 1.69
CA PHE A 141 -8.10 -1.14 2.15
C PHE A 141 -6.63 -1.02 1.76
N TYR A 142 -5.78 -1.48 2.63
CA TYR A 142 -4.36 -1.64 2.39
C TYR A 142 -3.96 -3.09 2.63
N VAL A 143 -3.32 -3.73 1.66
CA VAL A 143 -2.81 -5.10 1.75
C VAL A 143 -1.30 -5.06 1.60
N GLN A 144 -0.59 -5.51 2.62
CA GLN A 144 0.86 -5.70 2.53
C GLN A 144 1.15 -6.95 1.70
N CYS A 145 2.01 -6.83 0.69
CA CYS A 145 2.35 -7.93 -0.20
C CYS A 145 3.78 -8.41 0.02
N GLU A 146 4.72 -7.48 0.13
CA GLU A 146 6.14 -7.76 0.32
C GLU A 146 6.73 -6.80 1.35
N GLY A 147 7.67 -7.29 2.18
CA GLY A 147 8.28 -6.48 3.24
C GLY A 147 7.32 -6.17 4.39
N GLN A 148 7.68 -5.19 5.22
CA GLN A 148 6.96 -4.86 6.45
C GLN A 148 6.78 -3.35 6.60
N THR A 149 5.68 -2.95 7.26
CA THR A 149 5.41 -1.56 7.63
C THR A 149 4.93 -1.44 9.06
N ILE A 150 5.19 -0.29 9.67
CA ILE A 150 4.50 0.13 10.88
C ILE A 150 3.49 1.21 10.49
N TRP A 151 2.23 0.94 10.73
CA TRP A 151 1.15 1.91 10.65
C TRP A 151 0.88 2.48 12.03
N ARG A 152 0.80 3.80 12.15
CA ARG A 152 0.35 4.49 13.37
C ARG A 152 -0.91 5.25 13.08
N ALA A 153 -1.96 4.97 13.84
CA ALA A 153 -3.24 5.69 13.80
C ALA A 153 -3.30 6.64 15.00
N PHE A 154 -3.67 7.89 14.75
CA PHE A 154 -3.72 8.95 15.76
C PHE A 154 -5.17 9.28 16.06
N TYR A 155 -5.64 8.87 17.22
CA TYR A 155 -6.96 9.19 17.74
C TYR A 155 -6.86 10.29 18.78
N LYS A 156 -8.01 10.90 19.12
CA LYS A 156 -8.05 12.01 20.09
C LYS A 156 -7.34 11.72 21.42
N ASP A 157 -7.51 10.49 21.91
CA ASP A 157 -7.05 10.13 23.26
C ASP A 157 -5.91 9.09 23.25
N LYS A 158 -5.53 8.57 22.10
CA LYS A 158 -4.49 7.53 21.99
C LYS A 158 -3.90 7.42 20.60
N THR A 159 -2.72 6.82 20.55
CA THR A 159 -2.11 6.34 19.29
C THR A 159 -2.08 4.82 19.32
N GLU A 160 -2.47 4.19 18.24
CA GLU A 160 -2.33 2.75 18.04
C GLU A 160 -1.27 2.50 16.96
N ALA A 161 -0.52 1.40 17.10
CA ALA A 161 0.49 1.00 16.13
C ALA A 161 0.29 -0.45 15.73
N TYR A 162 0.42 -0.71 14.41
CA TYR A 162 0.27 -2.03 13.81
C TYR A 162 1.54 -2.36 13.03
N LEU A 163 2.19 -3.48 13.36
CA LEU A 163 3.20 -4.08 12.49
C LEU A 163 2.47 -4.91 11.44
N VAL A 164 2.64 -4.53 10.18
CA VAL A 164 1.91 -5.10 9.05
C VAL A 164 2.87 -5.92 8.20
N ASN A 165 2.58 -7.20 8.07
CA ASN A 165 3.39 -8.21 7.37
C ASN A 165 2.72 -8.61 6.05
N PRO A 166 3.43 -9.29 5.13
CA PRO A 166 2.81 -9.84 3.93
C PRO A 166 1.59 -10.72 4.26
N GLY A 167 0.48 -10.46 3.57
CA GLY A 167 -0.82 -11.11 3.81
C GLY A 167 -1.74 -10.38 4.78
N ASP A 168 -1.24 -9.40 5.51
CA ASP A 168 -2.04 -8.59 6.42
C ASP A 168 -2.87 -7.53 5.68
N LEU A 169 -4.01 -7.20 6.26
CA LEU A 169 -4.97 -6.24 5.75
C LEU A 169 -5.27 -5.15 6.78
N LEU A 170 -5.32 -3.91 6.32
CA LEU A 170 -5.90 -2.80 7.06
C LEU A 170 -7.12 -2.26 6.32
N TYR A 171 -8.18 -1.95 7.06
CA TYR A 171 -9.23 -1.05 6.58
C TYR A 171 -9.08 0.30 7.26
N ILE A 172 -8.97 1.35 6.45
CA ILE A 172 -8.74 2.73 6.87
C ILE A 172 -9.98 3.55 6.52
N PRO A 173 -10.80 3.95 7.51
CA PRO A 173 -11.91 4.86 7.25
C PRO A 173 -11.40 6.26 6.94
N LYS A 174 -12.09 6.98 6.08
CA LYS A 174 -11.75 8.35 5.72
C LYS A 174 -11.60 9.26 6.93
N GLY A 175 -10.64 10.17 6.87
CA GLY A 175 -10.42 11.20 7.88
C GLY A 175 -9.65 10.74 9.12
N ILE A 176 -9.23 9.50 9.21
CA ILE A 176 -8.37 9.04 10.30
C ILE A 176 -6.93 9.44 10.02
N ASP A 177 -6.35 10.23 10.94
CA ASP A 177 -4.95 10.61 10.88
C ASP A 177 -4.06 9.39 11.10
N HIS A 178 -3.13 9.19 10.16
CA HIS A 178 -2.20 8.06 10.25
C HIS A 178 -0.83 8.38 9.64
N SER A 179 0.15 7.57 9.95
CA SER A 179 1.46 7.56 9.30
C SER A 179 1.89 6.15 8.98
N VAL A 180 2.70 6.00 7.92
CA VAL A 180 3.21 4.72 7.45
C VAL A 180 4.73 4.76 7.39
N GLU A 181 5.37 3.88 8.15
CA GLU A 181 6.82 3.75 8.21
C GLU A 181 7.23 2.40 7.62
N SER A 182 8.11 2.43 6.62
CA SER A 182 8.66 1.20 6.03
C SER A 182 9.77 0.65 6.91
N MET A 183 9.66 -0.62 7.30
CA MET A 183 10.68 -1.30 8.09
C MET A 183 11.81 -1.86 7.21
N ASN A 184 11.48 -2.18 5.97
CA ASN A 184 12.40 -2.65 4.92
C ASN A 184 11.81 -2.30 3.56
N VAL A 185 12.49 -2.68 2.47
CA VAL A 185 11.96 -2.57 1.11
C VAL A 185 10.63 -3.32 1.02
N ARG A 186 9.59 -2.64 0.54
CA ARG A 186 8.22 -3.15 0.59
C ARG A 186 7.41 -2.90 -0.68
N ALA A 187 6.39 -3.72 -0.86
CA ALA A 187 5.34 -3.49 -1.84
C ALA A 187 3.96 -3.82 -1.26
N ALA A 188 2.97 -3.04 -1.64
CA ALA A 188 1.61 -3.15 -1.14
C ALA A 188 0.58 -2.76 -2.20
N ILE A 189 -0.68 -3.16 -1.98
CA ILE A 189 -1.84 -2.74 -2.77
C ILE A 189 -2.73 -1.87 -1.89
N SER A 190 -3.17 -0.73 -2.43
CA SER A 190 -4.22 0.09 -1.84
C SER A 190 -5.45 0.07 -2.74
N VAL A 191 -6.63 -0.13 -2.15
CA VAL A 191 -7.92 -0.09 -2.84
C VAL A 191 -8.79 0.96 -2.16
N SER A 192 -8.99 2.08 -2.82
CA SER A 192 -9.77 3.22 -2.32
C SER A 192 -11.17 3.24 -2.93
N PHE A 193 -12.19 3.65 -2.15
CA PHE A 193 -13.59 3.68 -2.54
C PHE A 193 -14.10 5.11 -2.62
N PHE A 194 -14.64 5.48 -3.77
CA PHE A 194 -15.21 6.80 -4.01
C PHE A 194 -16.71 6.76 -3.87
N ASP A 195 -17.27 7.76 -3.18
CA ASP A 195 -18.71 7.94 -3.10
C ASP A 195 -19.29 8.07 -4.52
N LYS A 196 -20.52 7.56 -4.72
CA LYS A 196 -21.24 7.76 -5.98
C LYS A 196 -21.59 9.24 -6.09
N GLU A 197 -21.22 9.84 -7.21
CA GLU A 197 -21.71 11.18 -7.58
C GLU A 197 -23.23 11.19 -7.74
#